data_5c6de788a775d4ddeced1a778b46c100
#
_entry.id   5c6de788a775d4ddeced1a778b46c100
#
_cell.length_a   1.000
_cell.length_b   1.000
_cell.length_c   1.000
_cell.angle_alpha   90.00
_cell.angle_beta   90.00
_cell.angle_gamma   90.00
#
_symmetry.space_group_name_H-M   'P 1'
#
loop_
_entity.id
_entity.type
_entity.pdbx_description
1 polymer ?
#
loop_
_entity_poly.entity_id
_entity_poly.type
_entity_poly.pdbx_seq_one_letter_code
_entity_poly.pdbx_strand_id
1 'polypeptide(L)'
;MLKKKVYFPIYGSGVGHANRTSLIASSLNKDFTYTFSSFKDGYEFLVANKFQCKKIHPLDISWKDNGTVSTTRTIIRLPVLAGTFLYHLEEELRFLKKYKPDIVFSDSRLSPVLCANKLGIPSIVILNQIKLLVEIRNTRKRRLEKINGQLLAHFWNYADEIFIPDLPPPYTICKENIEGIDSIKTKLRYIGFLAKELDEKRKKSIINELKIDGKKSTIYVQVSGPKQSRLSAYNRIIEQIESIKDEYNIIISKGDPNGESIPKKKGYWTEFEWCPWREMFDISDCVIIRGGHSSIGNVVSLGKPSIIIPIKGQSE
;
A
#
# COMPACT_ATOMS: atom_id res chain seq x y z
N MET A 1 -10.18 0.52 33.68
CA MET A 1 -11.06 0.21 32.53
C MET A 1 -10.46 -0.92 31.70
N LEU A 2 -11.26 -1.85 31.17
CA LEU A 2 -10.79 -2.86 30.23
C LEU A 2 -10.43 -2.15 28.92
N LYS A 3 -9.24 -2.46 28.38
CA LYS A 3 -8.81 -1.88 27.10
C LYS A 3 -9.67 -2.40 25.94
N LYS A 4 -10.05 -1.52 25.04
CA LYS A 4 -10.76 -1.91 23.80
C LYS A 4 -9.81 -2.64 22.86
N LYS A 5 -10.30 -3.69 22.21
CA LYS A 5 -9.53 -4.55 21.31
C LYS A 5 -9.81 -4.19 19.86
N VAL A 6 -8.79 -3.88 19.09
CA VAL A 6 -8.88 -3.64 17.66
C VAL A 6 -8.20 -4.78 16.89
N TYR A 7 -8.84 -5.29 15.86
CA TYR A 7 -8.24 -6.26 14.96
C TYR A 7 -7.98 -5.64 13.59
N PHE A 8 -6.73 -5.70 13.15
CA PHE A 8 -6.26 -5.16 11.87
C PHE A 8 -5.89 -6.29 10.89
N PRO A 9 -6.85 -6.84 10.14
CA PRO A 9 -6.57 -7.74 9.02
C PRO A 9 -6.15 -6.96 7.78
N ILE A 10 -4.92 -7.23 7.28
CA ILE A 10 -4.29 -6.45 6.21
C ILE A 10 -3.98 -7.33 5.00
N TYR A 11 -4.21 -6.81 3.80
CA TYR A 11 -3.74 -7.41 2.56
C TYR A 11 -2.21 -7.33 2.47
N GLY A 12 -1.57 -8.44 2.14
CA GLY A 12 -0.14 -8.61 2.36
C GLY A 12 0.76 -8.49 1.14
N SER A 13 0.24 -8.24 -0.07
CA SER A 13 1.08 -8.05 -1.25
C SER A 13 1.56 -6.61 -1.34
N GLY A 14 2.86 -6.42 -1.16
CA GLY A 14 3.50 -5.13 -0.98
C GLY A 14 3.35 -4.59 0.44
N VAL A 15 4.14 -3.56 0.77
CA VAL A 15 4.20 -2.97 2.12
C VAL A 15 3.24 -1.81 2.34
N GLY A 16 2.63 -1.27 1.28
CA GLY A 16 1.81 -0.04 1.36
C GLY A 16 0.64 -0.17 2.34
N HIS A 17 -0.10 -1.28 2.30
CA HIS A 17 -1.21 -1.58 3.21
C HIS A 17 -0.74 -1.69 4.67
N ALA A 18 0.31 -2.45 4.91
CA ALA A 18 0.86 -2.64 6.24
C ALA A 18 1.42 -1.34 6.83
N ASN A 19 2.12 -0.55 6.02
CA ASN A 19 2.66 0.75 6.44
C ASN A 19 1.54 1.70 6.86
N ARG A 20 0.53 1.96 6.01
CA ARG A 20 -0.54 2.90 6.34
C ARG A 20 -1.37 2.47 7.55
N THR A 21 -1.68 1.17 7.65
CA THR A 21 -2.49 0.67 8.77
C THR A 21 -1.69 0.64 10.07
N SER A 22 -0.38 0.42 10.03
CA SER A 22 0.48 0.52 11.21
C SER A 22 0.56 1.96 11.74
N LEU A 23 0.49 2.98 10.89
CA LEU A 23 0.40 4.37 11.33
C LEU A 23 -0.89 4.63 12.09
N ILE A 24 -2.03 4.14 11.58
CA ILE A 24 -3.32 4.23 12.30
C ILE A 24 -3.23 3.53 13.65
N ALA A 25 -2.73 2.30 13.69
CA ALA A 25 -2.60 1.55 14.94
C ALA A 25 -1.68 2.24 15.95
N SER A 26 -0.58 2.85 15.48
CA SER A 26 0.37 3.57 16.32
C SER A 26 -0.20 4.89 16.87
N SER A 27 -1.20 5.48 16.22
CA SER A 27 -1.89 6.68 16.71
C SER A 27 -2.94 6.38 17.78
N LEU A 28 -3.30 5.11 17.99
CA LEU A 28 -4.23 4.72 19.05
C LEU A 28 -3.59 4.94 20.42
N ASN A 29 -4.36 5.48 21.33
CA ASN A 29 -3.92 5.72 22.70
C ASN A 29 -3.81 4.41 23.52
N LYS A 30 -3.39 4.51 24.79
CA LYS A 30 -3.17 3.37 25.68
C LYS A 30 -4.47 2.63 26.09
N ASP A 31 -5.64 3.16 25.74
CA ASP A 31 -6.93 2.54 26.01
C ASP A 31 -7.26 1.42 25.02
N PHE A 32 -6.45 1.27 23.98
CA PHE A 32 -6.60 0.23 22.99
C PHE A 32 -5.51 -0.83 23.08
N THR A 33 -5.89 -2.06 22.77
CA THR A 33 -4.97 -3.15 22.41
C THR A 33 -5.30 -3.58 21.01
N TYR A 34 -4.28 -3.97 20.25
CA TYR A 34 -4.51 -4.37 18.86
C TYR A 34 -3.66 -5.55 18.44
N THR A 35 -4.13 -6.25 17.43
CA THR A 35 -3.38 -7.33 16.77
C THR A 35 -3.61 -7.24 15.28
N PHE A 36 -2.62 -7.71 14.52
CA PHE A 36 -2.65 -7.75 13.06
C PHE A 36 -2.80 -9.17 12.54
N SER A 37 -3.26 -9.30 11.29
CA SER A 37 -3.03 -10.49 10.49
C SER A 37 -2.68 -10.09 9.06
N SER A 38 -1.70 -10.75 8.46
CA SER A 38 -1.24 -10.48 7.10
C SER A 38 -0.48 -11.68 6.52
N PHE A 39 0.02 -11.54 5.28
CA PHE A 39 0.84 -12.52 4.58
C PHE A 39 1.94 -11.82 3.77
N LYS A 40 2.92 -12.55 3.23
CA LYS A 40 4.03 -12.04 2.40
C LYS A 40 4.68 -10.77 2.97
N ASP A 41 4.93 -9.77 2.11
CA ASP A 41 5.61 -8.50 2.42
C ASP A 41 4.97 -7.75 3.59
N GLY A 42 3.62 -7.74 3.65
CA GLY A 42 2.88 -7.08 4.73
C GLY A 42 3.12 -7.72 6.09
N TYR A 43 3.16 -9.07 6.15
CA TYR A 43 3.50 -9.79 7.37
C TYR A 43 4.94 -9.51 7.80
N GLU A 44 5.89 -9.61 6.86
CA GLU A 44 7.31 -9.38 7.13
C GLU A 44 7.57 -7.96 7.62
N PHE A 45 6.95 -6.96 6.99
CA PHE A 45 7.01 -5.57 7.41
C PHE A 45 6.51 -5.37 8.86
N LEU A 46 5.35 -5.93 9.20
CA LEU A 46 4.77 -5.79 10.54
C LEU A 46 5.64 -6.43 11.61
N VAL A 47 6.15 -7.63 11.37
CA VAL A 47 7.04 -8.34 12.30
C VAL A 47 8.37 -7.62 12.48
N ALA A 48 8.98 -7.14 11.39
CA ALA A 48 10.22 -6.35 11.44
C ALA A 48 10.04 -5.05 12.25
N ASN A 49 8.85 -4.46 12.23
CA ASN A 49 8.49 -3.28 13.04
C ASN A 49 7.92 -3.64 14.43
N LYS A 50 8.10 -4.88 14.89
CA LYS A 50 7.73 -5.38 16.23
C LYS A 50 6.22 -5.36 16.54
N PHE A 51 5.36 -5.37 15.52
CA PHE A 51 3.94 -5.53 15.71
C PHE A 51 3.55 -7.00 15.90
N GLN A 52 2.59 -7.26 16.80
CA GLN A 52 2.01 -8.59 16.94
C GLN A 52 1.14 -8.90 15.71
N CYS A 53 1.59 -9.82 14.87
CA CYS A 53 0.92 -10.17 13.63
C CYS A 53 0.77 -11.70 13.47
N LYS A 54 -0.47 -12.16 13.24
CA LYS A 54 -0.77 -13.54 12.84
C LYS A 54 -0.47 -13.70 11.35
N LYS A 55 0.39 -14.66 10.99
CA LYS A 55 0.57 -15.07 9.59
C LYS A 55 -0.63 -15.86 9.10
N ILE A 56 -1.14 -15.48 7.92
CA ILE A 56 -2.25 -16.17 7.27
C ILE A 56 -1.83 -16.71 5.89
N HIS A 57 -2.64 -17.61 5.33
CA HIS A 57 -2.38 -18.13 3.99
C HIS A 57 -2.54 -17.04 2.93
N PRO A 58 -1.65 -16.96 1.91
CA PRO A 58 -1.75 -15.93 0.88
C PRO A 58 -3.00 -16.10 0.01
N LEU A 59 -3.76 -15.03 -0.14
CA LEU A 59 -4.83 -14.90 -1.13
C LEU A 59 -4.45 -13.75 -2.06
N ASP A 60 -3.85 -14.05 -3.19
CA ASP A 60 -3.21 -13.06 -4.05
C ASP A 60 -3.42 -13.35 -5.54
N ILE A 61 -3.44 -12.27 -6.33
CA ILE A 61 -3.46 -12.34 -7.79
C ILE A 61 -2.16 -12.93 -8.32
N SER A 62 -2.21 -13.43 -9.55
CA SER A 62 -1.02 -14.01 -10.20
C SER A 62 -0.20 -12.95 -10.92
N TRP A 63 1.10 -12.96 -10.67
CA TRP A 63 2.08 -12.09 -11.32
C TRP A 63 2.84 -12.84 -12.40
N LYS A 64 3.23 -12.14 -13.48
CA LYS A 64 4.17 -12.63 -14.50
C LYS A 64 5.60 -12.42 -14.01
N ASP A 65 6.55 -13.09 -14.66
CA ASP A 65 7.97 -13.00 -14.31
C ASP A 65 8.56 -11.60 -14.52
N ASN A 66 7.96 -10.81 -15.43
CA ASN A 66 8.31 -9.42 -15.68
C ASN A 66 7.66 -8.42 -14.69
N GLY A 67 6.99 -8.92 -13.64
CA GLY A 67 6.36 -8.10 -12.60
C GLY A 67 5.03 -7.43 -12.99
N THR A 68 4.40 -7.85 -14.10
CA THR A 68 3.05 -7.40 -14.46
C THR A 68 1.99 -8.41 -14.01
N VAL A 69 0.74 -7.95 -13.80
CA VAL A 69 -0.38 -8.83 -13.42
C VAL A 69 -0.71 -9.79 -14.57
N SER A 70 -0.93 -11.06 -14.24
CA SER A 70 -1.37 -12.08 -15.20
C SER A 70 -2.86 -12.36 -15.03
N THR A 71 -3.70 -11.68 -15.81
CA THR A 71 -5.14 -11.90 -15.81
C THR A 71 -5.50 -13.35 -16.14
N THR A 72 -4.84 -13.94 -17.17
CA THR A 72 -5.10 -15.33 -17.57
C THR A 72 -4.76 -16.32 -16.46
N ARG A 73 -3.56 -16.21 -15.84
CA ARG A 73 -3.16 -17.09 -14.72
C ARG A 73 -4.08 -16.90 -13.51
N THR A 74 -4.55 -15.68 -13.26
CA THR A 74 -5.50 -15.39 -12.18
C THR A 74 -6.85 -16.06 -12.42
N ILE A 75 -7.37 -16.00 -13.67
CA ILE A 75 -8.63 -16.65 -14.05
C ILE A 75 -8.53 -18.17 -13.91
N ILE A 76 -7.46 -18.79 -14.38
CA ILE A 76 -7.22 -20.24 -14.25
C ILE A 76 -7.20 -20.65 -12.77
N ARG A 77 -6.70 -19.79 -11.88
CA ARG A 77 -6.63 -20.06 -10.44
C ARG A 77 -7.89 -19.70 -9.66
N LEU A 78 -8.96 -19.20 -10.31
CA LEU A 78 -10.19 -18.83 -9.61
C LEU A 78 -10.75 -19.91 -8.67
N PRO A 79 -10.80 -21.21 -9.04
CA PRO A 79 -11.26 -22.25 -8.10
C PRO A 79 -10.41 -22.35 -6.84
N VAL A 80 -9.08 -22.27 -6.98
CA VAL A 80 -8.13 -22.29 -5.86
C VAL A 80 -8.31 -21.03 -5.00
N LEU A 81 -8.46 -19.87 -5.63
CA LEU A 81 -8.69 -18.61 -4.92
C LEU A 81 -10.01 -18.63 -4.15
N ALA A 82 -11.07 -19.19 -4.74
CA ALA A 82 -12.35 -19.38 -4.06
C ALA A 82 -12.22 -20.32 -2.84
N GLY A 83 -11.54 -21.46 -3.00
CA GLY A 83 -11.26 -22.37 -1.88
C GLY A 83 -10.44 -21.71 -0.77
N THR A 84 -9.41 -20.94 -1.13
CA THR A 84 -8.61 -20.17 -0.17
C THR A 84 -9.46 -19.11 0.52
N PHE A 85 -10.35 -18.45 -0.18
CA PHE A 85 -11.26 -17.46 0.41
C PHE A 85 -12.24 -18.09 1.41
N LEU A 86 -12.79 -19.26 1.11
CA LEU A 86 -13.64 -20.02 2.04
C LEU A 86 -12.85 -20.45 3.29
N TYR A 87 -11.62 -20.91 3.11
CA TYR A 87 -10.71 -21.19 4.22
C TYR A 87 -10.47 -19.95 5.09
N HIS A 88 -10.24 -18.77 4.46
CA HIS A 88 -10.10 -17.51 5.21
C HIS A 88 -11.36 -17.16 5.99
N LEU A 89 -12.56 -17.37 5.44
CA LEU A 89 -13.80 -17.13 6.18
C LEU A 89 -13.89 -17.99 7.45
N GLU A 90 -13.53 -19.27 7.35
CA GLU A 90 -13.54 -20.18 8.50
C GLU A 90 -12.49 -19.76 9.56
N GLU A 91 -11.27 -19.49 9.15
CA GLU A 91 -10.18 -19.03 10.04
C GLU A 91 -10.51 -17.71 10.73
N GLU A 92 -11.11 -16.74 10.00
CA GLU A 92 -11.52 -15.45 10.55
C GLU A 92 -12.66 -15.61 11.55
N LEU A 93 -13.68 -16.44 11.25
CA LEU A 93 -14.77 -16.72 12.19
C LEU A 93 -14.25 -17.34 13.50
N ARG A 94 -13.33 -18.31 13.41
CA ARG A 94 -12.71 -18.92 14.59
C ARG A 94 -11.90 -17.88 15.39
N PHE A 95 -11.13 -17.06 14.68
CA PHE A 95 -10.30 -16.03 15.31
C PHE A 95 -11.14 -14.95 15.99
N LEU A 96 -12.15 -14.41 15.32
CA LEU A 96 -13.02 -13.37 15.87
C LEU A 96 -13.81 -13.86 17.10
N LYS A 97 -14.33 -15.09 17.07
CA LYS A 97 -14.99 -15.71 18.23
C LYS A 97 -14.06 -15.87 19.44
N LYS A 98 -12.77 -16.18 19.21
CA LYS A 98 -11.77 -16.36 20.28
C LYS A 98 -11.24 -15.04 20.79
N TYR A 99 -10.83 -14.13 19.90
CA TYR A 99 -10.20 -12.86 20.24
C TYR A 99 -11.21 -11.84 20.78
N LYS A 100 -12.44 -11.87 20.25
CA LYS A 100 -13.55 -10.97 20.59
C LYS A 100 -13.12 -9.50 20.51
N PRO A 101 -12.75 -9.00 19.31
CA PRO A 101 -12.44 -7.60 19.15
C PRO A 101 -13.68 -6.73 19.29
N ASP A 102 -13.51 -5.51 19.80
CA ASP A 102 -14.58 -4.50 19.85
C ASP A 102 -14.83 -3.88 18.46
N ILE A 103 -13.80 -3.91 17.58
CA ILE A 103 -13.89 -3.41 16.21
C ILE A 103 -12.91 -4.17 15.30
N VAL A 104 -13.33 -4.39 14.05
CA VAL A 104 -12.47 -4.88 12.96
C VAL A 104 -12.14 -3.70 12.03
N PHE A 105 -10.85 -3.42 11.83
CA PHE A 105 -10.37 -2.39 10.90
C PHE A 105 -9.60 -3.07 9.76
N SER A 106 -10.30 -3.42 8.69
CA SER A 106 -9.73 -4.18 7.59
C SER A 106 -9.08 -3.30 6.55
N ASP A 107 -7.88 -3.67 6.10
CA ASP A 107 -7.24 -3.04 4.93
C ASP A 107 -7.28 -4.01 3.74
N SER A 108 -8.22 -3.75 2.82
CA SER A 108 -8.39 -4.47 1.55
C SER A 108 -8.60 -6.00 1.69
N ARG A 109 -9.09 -6.47 2.85
CA ARG A 109 -9.45 -7.89 3.07
C ARG A 109 -10.95 -8.03 3.33
N LEU A 110 -11.62 -8.79 2.46
CA LEU A 110 -13.08 -8.95 2.51
C LEU A 110 -13.53 -9.97 3.57
N SER A 111 -12.82 -11.10 3.72
CA SER A 111 -13.25 -12.17 4.65
C SER A 111 -13.46 -11.70 6.10
N PRO A 112 -12.59 -10.85 6.70
CA PRO A 112 -12.84 -10.33 8.04
C PRO A 112 -14.07 -9.44 8.15
N VAL A 113 -14.37 -8.64 7.10
CA VAL A 113 -15.55 -7.77 7.06
C VAL A 113 -16.84 -8.61 7.08
N LEU A 114 -16.91 -9.64 6.23
CA LEU A 114 -18.08 -10.54 6.18
C LEU A 114 -18.26 -11.29 7.51
N CYS A 115 -17.16 -11.73 8.11
CA CYS A 115 -17.20 -12.43 9.40
C CYS A 115 -17.58 -11.49 10.56
N ALA A 116 -17.10 -10.26 10.55
CA ALA A 116 -17.46 -9.23 11.54
C ALA A 116 -18.98 -8.93 11.46
N ASN A 117 -19.47 -8.66 10.25
CA ASN A 117 -20.90 -8.45 10.03
C ASN A 117 -21.75 -9.62 10.55
N LYS A 118 -21.36 -10.87 10.23
CA LYS A 118 -22.06 -12.08 10.70
C LYS A 118 -22.09 -12.20 12.24
N LEU A 119 -21.08 -11.67 12.92
CA LEU A 119 -20.93 -11.73 14.38
C LEU A 119 -21.45 -10.48 15.09
N GLY A 120 -21.96 -9.47 14.35
CA GLY A 120 -22.39 -8.19 14.91
C GLY A 120 -21.24 -7.34 15.46
N ILE A 121 -20.02 -7.54 14.97
CA ILE A 121 -18.85 -6.77 15.36
C ILE A 121 -18.71 -5.55 14.42
N PRO A 122 -18.64 -4.31 14.92
CA PRO A 122 -18.44 -3.15 14.09
C PRO A 122 -17.20 -3.27 13.21
N SER A 123 -17.31 -2.84 11.95
CA SER A 123 -16.20 -2.95 11.02
C SER A 123 -16.01 -1.71 10.15
N ILE A 124 -14.75 -1.31 10.02
CA ILE A 124 -14.30 -0.28 9.08
C ILE A 124 -13.42 -0.98 8.05
N VAL A 125 -13.56 -0.61 6.78
CA VAL A 125 -12.65 -1.06 5.74
C VAL A 125 -11.94 0.13 5.09
N ILE A 126 -10.64 -0.01 4.86
CA ILE A 126 -9.87 0.97 4.09
C ILE A 126 -9.58 0.40 2.70
N LEU A 127 -9.89 1.17 1.66
CA LEU A 127 -9.80 0.75 0.26
C LEU A 127 -9.24 1.90 -0.60
N ASN A 128 -8.33 1.60 -1.52
CA ASN A 128 -7.97 2.54 -2.60
C ASN A 128 -8.85 2.29 -3.83
N GLN A 129 -9.35 1.08 -3.97
CA GLN A 129 -10.09 0.66 -5.16
C GLN A 129 -11.28 -0.21 -4.76
N ILE A 130 -12.41 0.03 -5.40
CA ILE A 130 -13.60 -0.80 -5.29
C ILE A 130 -13.79 -1.58 -6.57
N LYS A 131 -13.61 -0.90 -7.69
CA LYS A 131 -13.67 -1.45 -9.04
C LYS A 131 -12.27 -1.81 -9.53
N LEU A 132 -12.09 -3.04 -10.00
CA LEU A 132 -10.86 -3.48 -10.64
C LEU A 132 -10.84 -3.01 -12.10
N LEU A 133 -9.84 -2.20 -12.44
CA LEU A 133 -9.65 -1.68 -13.79
C LEU A 133 -8.87 -2.66 -14.65
N VAL A 134 -9.11 -2.64 -15.97
CA VAL A 134 -8.44 -3.49 -16.96
C VAL A 134 -7.58 -2.64 -17.87
N GLU A 135 -6.32 -3.03 -18.07
CA GLU A 135 -5.30 -2.26 -18.81
C GLU A 135 -5.77 -1.80 -20.21
N ILE A 136 -6.43 -2.67 -20.97
CA ILE A 136 -6.94 -2.33 -22.31
C ILE A 136 -8.44 -2.06 -22.20
N ARG A 137 -8.86 -0.81 -22.40
CA ARG A 137 -10.25 -0.39 -22.29
C ARG A 137 -10.94 -0.38 -23.63
N ASN A 138 -11.85 -1.32 -23.83
CA ASN A 138 -12.84 -1.30 -24.91
C ASN A 138 -14.25 -1.40 -24.28
N THR A 139 -15.29 -1.25 -25.08
CA THR A 139 -16.69 -1.24 -24.61
C THR A 139 -17.05 -2.47 -23.76
N ARG A 140 -16.60 -3.67 -24.15
CA ARG A 140 -16.86 -4.93 -23.42
C ARG A 140 -16.15 -4.91 -22.06
N LYS A 141 -14.89 -4.47 -22.02
CA LYS A 141 -14.11 -4.41 -20.77
C LYS A 141 -14.64 -3.37 -19.81
N ARG A 142 -15.06 -2.19 -20.29
CA ARG A 142 -15.76 -1.18 -19.46
C ARG A 142 -17.02 -1.74 -18.81
N ARG A 143 -17.77 -2.56 -19.56
CA ARG A 143 -18.95 -3.25 -19.00
C ARG A 143 -18.56 -4.24 -17.89
N LEU A 144 -17.48 -5.00 -18.08
CA LEU A 144 -16.95 -5.91 -17.05
C LEU A 144 -16.44 -5.15 -15.82
N GLU A 145 -15.76 -4.02 -16.01
CA GLU A 145 -15.34 -3.15 -14.91
C GLU A 145 -16.53 -2.64 -14.09
N LYS A 146 -17.61 -2.24 -14.77
CA LYS A 146 -18.86 -1.84 -14.09
C LYS A 146 -19.47 -2.98 -13.31
N ILE A 147 -19.57 -4.17 -13.90
CA ILE A 147 -20.13 -5.36 -13.24
C ILE A 147 -19.29 -5.75 -12.02
N ASN A 148 -17.96 -5.86 -12.17
CA ASN A 148 -17.10 -6.19 -11.04
C ASN A 148 -17.17 -5.13 -9.94
N GLY A 149 -17.24 -3.84 -10.31
CA GLY A 149 -17.39 -2.76 -9.34
C GLY A 149 -18.68 -2.84 -8.53
N GLN A 150 -19.80 -3.13 -9.17
CA GLN A 150 -21.09 -3.32 -8.48
C GLN A 150 -21.07 -4.56 -7.57
N LEU A 151 -20.49 -5.68 -8.05
CA LEU A 151 -20.37 -6.90 -7.27
C LEU A 151 -19.48 -6.68 -6.04
N LEU A 152 -18.30 -6.09 -6.21
CA LEU A 152 -17.39 -5.82 -5.10
C LEU A 152 -18.01 -4.82 -4.12
N ALA A 153 -18.66 -3.78 -4.62
CA ALA A 153 -19.37 -2.82 -3.76
C ALA A 153 -20.46 -3.47 -2.92
N HIS A 154 -21.21 -4.43 -3.50
CA HIS A 154 -22.17 -5.20 -2.74
C HIS A 154 -21.54 -5.90 -1.53
N PHE A 155 -20.38 -6.53 -1.72
CA PHE A 155 -19.67 -7.17 -0.61
C PHE A 155 -19.05 -6.16 0.37
N TRP A 156 -18.48 -5.07 -0.11
CA TRP A 156 -17.93 -4.04 0.77
C TRP A 156 -18.99 -3.30 1.58
N ASN A 157 -20.25 -3.32 1.10
CA ASN A 157 -21.38 -2.73 1.83
C ASN A 157 -21.70 -3.45 3.17
N TYR A 158 -21.11 -4.62 3.42
CA TYR A 158 -21.19 -5.27 4.74
C TYR A 158 -20.33 -4.58 5.81
N ALA A 159 -19.38 -3.72 5.44
CA ALA A 159 -18.71 -2.85 6.40
C ALA A 159 -19.62 -1.72 6.85
N ASP A 160 -19.45 -1.22 8.08
CA ASP A 160 -20.19 -0.08 8.60
C ASP A 160 -19.72 1.22 7.96
N GLU A 161 -18.39 1.39 7.80
CA GLU A 161 -17.77 2.54 7.14
C GLU A 161 -16.69 2.08 6.16
N ILE A 162 -16.51 2.84 5.08
CA ILE A 162 -15.50 2.60 4.05
C ILE A 162 -14.60 3.83 3.94
N PHE A 163 -13.36 3.69 4.36
CA PHE A 163 -12.38 4.77 4.33
C PHE A 163 -11.56 4.72 3.04
N ILE A 164 -11.48 5.85 2.36
CA ILE A 164 -10.63 6.06 1.20
C ILE A 164 -9.45 6.93 1.65
N PRO A 165 -8.22 6.40 1.69
CA PRO A 165 -7.05 7.13 2.16
C PRO A 165 -6.51 8.07 1.08
N ASP A 166 -7.36 8.96 0.59
CA ASP A 166 -7.13 9.85 -0.53
C ASP A 166 -7.89 11.17 -0.31
N LEU A 167 -7.63 12.16 -1.15
CA LEU A 167 -8.39 13.41 -1.18
C LEU A 167 -9.78 13.17 -1.79
N PRO A 168 -10.79 13.94 -1.40
CA PRO A 168 -12.11 13.84 -2.02
C PRO A 168 -12.09 14.33 -3.48
N PRO A 169 -13.07 13.94 -4.31
CA PRO A 169 -13.24 14.51 -5.63
C PRO A 169 -13.30 16.06 -5.58
N PRO A 170 -12.73 16.77 -6.55
CA PRO A 170 -12.16 16.27 -7.82
C PRO A 170 -10.69 15.81 -7.72
N TYR A 171 -10.05 15.92 -6.57
CA TYR A 171 -8.60 15.74 -6.37
C TYR A 171 -8.18 14.29 -6.09
N THR A 172 -9.13 13.36 -5.99
CA THR A 172 -8.82 11.95 -5.75
C THR A 172 -8.06 11.31 -6.91
N ILE A 173 -6.99 10.59 -6.60
CA ILE A 173 -6.23 9.78 -7.58
C ILE A 173 -6.94 8.46 -7.88
N CYS A 174 -7.85 8.02 -6.99
CA CYS A 174 -8.64 6.79 -7.13
C CYS A 174 -9.97 7.00 -7.89
N LYS A 175 -10.15 8.11 -8.60
CA LYS A 175 -11.43 8.49 -9.24
C LYS A 175 -12.04 7.34 -10.05
N GLU A 176 -11.29 6.77 -10.98
CA GLU A 176 -11.80 5.73 -11.87
C GLU A 176 -12.12 4.41 -11.15
N ASN A 177 -11.47 4.13 -10.03
CA ASN A 177 -11.70 2.94 -9.22
C ASN A 177 -12.97 3.02 -8.35
N ILE A 178 -13.49 4.23 -8.12
CA ILE A 178 -14.61 4.49 -7.20
C ILE A 178 -15.83 5.04 -7.93
N GLU A 179 -15.63 5.84 -8.99
CA GLU A 179 -16.69 6.52 -9.72
C GLU A 179 -17.73 5.56 -10.31
N GLY A 180 -19.03 5.95 -10.24
CA GLY A 180 -20.14 5.18 -10.78
C GLY A 180 -20.60 4.01 -9.91
N ILE A 181 -20.24 4.00 -8.62
CA ILE A 181 -20.67 3.01 -7.63
C ILE A 181 -21.49 3.70 -6.55
N ASP A 182 -22.80 3.81 -6.76
CA ASP A 182 -23.67 4.57 -5.86
C ASP A 182 -24.08 3.80 -4.61
N SER A 183 -24.08 2.44 -4.66
CA SER A 183 -24.58 1.57 -3.58
C SER A 183 -23.86 1.71 -2.23
N ILE A 184 -22.61 2.22 -2.24
CA ILE A 184 -21.80 2.42 -1.03
C ILE A 184 -21.47 3.89 -0.75
N LYS A 185 -22.00 4.80 -1.56
CA LYS A 185 -21.64 6.24 -1.51
C LYS A 185 -21.86 6.86 -0.14
N THR A 186 -22.89 6.46 0.57
CA THR A 186 -23.21 6.95 1.92
C THR A 186 -22.22 6.51 2.99
N LYS A 187 -21.50 5.41 2.76
CA LYS A 187 -20.50 4.84 3.67
C LYS A 187 -19.07 5.30 3.35
N LEU A 188 -18.85 5.95 2.21
CA LEU A 188 -17.54 6.42 1.81
C LEU A 188 -17.10 7.64 2.63
N ARG A 189 -15.90 7.57 3.20
CA ARG A 189 -15.23 8.68 3.89
C ARG A 189 -13.83 8.85 3.33
N TYR A 190 -13.56 9.97 2.72
CA TYR A 190 -12.21 10.35 2.29
C TYR A 190 -11.47 10.89 3.51
N ILE A 191 -10.35 10.24 3.87
CA ILE A 191 -9.60 10.53 5.10
C ILE A 191 -8.25 11.21 4.84
N GLY A 192 -7.97 11.58 3.59
CA GLY A 192 -6.69 12.14 3.19
C GLY A 192 -5.58 11.08 3.14
N PHE A 193 -4.40 11.50 2.72
CA PHE A 193 -3.24 10.62 2.66
C PHE A 193 -2.70 10.30 4.05
N LEU A 194 -2.46 9.02 4.30
CA LEU A 194 -1.87 8.55 5.55
C LEU A 194 -0.35 8.53 5.40
N ALA A 195 0.31 9.43 6.09
CA ALA A 195 1.76 9.55 6.08
C ALA A 195 2.28 9.87 7.49
N LYS A 196 3.50 9.39 7.79
CA LYS A 196 4.19 9.71 9.04
C LYS A 196 4.52 11.21 9.09
N GLU A 197 4.47 11.82 10.25
CA GLU A 197 4.99 13.18 10.43
C GLU A 197 6.49 13.26 10.14
N LEU A 198 6.95 14.43 9.67
CA LEU A 198 8.37 14.67 9.44
C LEU A 198 9.10 14.87 10.77
N ASP A 199 10.29 14.28 10.86
CA ASP A 199 11.20 14.50 11.97
C ASP A 199 12.36 15.40 11.52
N GLU A 200 12.35 16.65 11.94
CA GLU A 200 13.36 17.65 11.60
C GLU A 200 14.76 17.27 12.09
N LYS A 201 14.88 16.53 13.18
CA LYS A 201 16.18 16.03 13.65
C LYS A 201 16.70 14.95 12.70
N ARG A 202 15.82 14.04 12.30
CA ARG A 202 16.16 12.99 11.33
C ARG A 202 16.51 13.57 9.98
N LYS A 203 15.79 14.57 9.50
CA LYS A 203 16.09 15.31 8.27
C LYS A 203 17.52 15.86 8.27
N LYS A 204 17.91 16.59 9.32
CA LYS A 204 19.26 17.11 9.48
C LYS A 204 20.32 16.00 9.52
N SER A 205 20.04 14.91 10.25
CA SER A 205 20.92 13.74 10.32
C SER A 205 21.15 13.12 8.93
N ILE A 206 20.09 12.92 8.14
CA ILE A 206 20.16 12.36 6.78
C ILE A 206 21.05 13.25 5.87
N ILE A 207 20.85 14.57 5.87
CA ILE A 207 21.65 15.50 5.05
C ILE A 207 23.14 15.36 5.36
N ASN A 208 23.48 15.28 6.65
CA ASN A 208 24.87 15.14 7.10
C ASN A 208 25.44 13.74 6.79
N GLU A 209 24.68 12.67 7.08
CA GLU A 209 25.10 11.29 6.84
C GLU A 209 25.37 11.02 5.34
N LEU A 210 24.51 11.55 4.48
CA LEU A 210 24.64 11.38 3.03
C LEU A 210 25.60 12.36 2.37
N LYS A 211 26.10 13.36 3.13
CA LYS A 211 26.98 14.44 2.61
C LYS A 211 26.39 15.09 1.36
N ILE A 212 25.12 15.48 1.44
CA ILE A 212 24.40 16.11 0.32
C ILE A 212 25.07 17.45 0.01
N ASP A 213 25.52 17.62 -1.23
CA ASP A 213 26.07 18.88 -1.70
C ASP A 213 24.94 19.91 -1.88
N GLY A 214 24.92 20.92 -1.01
CA GLY A 214 23.89 21.98 -1.05
C GLY A 214 23.94 22.88 -2.30
N LYS A 215 24.96 22.73 -3.18
CA LYS A 215 25.03 23.44 -4.45
C LYS A 215 24.36 22.72 -5.60
N LYS A 216 24.02 21.42 -5.41
CA LYS A 216 23.36 20.56 -6.41
C LYS A 216 21.94 20.23 -5.96
N SER A 217 21.01 20.23 -6.90
CA SER A 217 19.69 19.71 -6.63
C SER A 217 19.71 18.21 -6.33
N THR A 218 18.80 17.77 -5.46
CA THR A 218 18.72 16.39 -4.99
C THR A 218 17.57 15.66 -5.65
N ILE A 219 17.85 14.52 -6.27
CA ILE A 219 16.86 13.61 -6.86
C ILE A 219 16.77 12.36 -5.98
N TYR A 220 15.56 12.07 -5.47
CA TYR A 220 15.27 10.83 -4.77
C TYR A 220 14.49 9.87 -5.64
N VAL A 221 14.99 8.66 -5.81
CA VAL A 221 14.36 7.58 -6.56
C VAL A 221 13.83 6.54 -5.60
N GLN A 222 12.53 6.36 -5.55
CA GLN A 222 11.91 5.28 -4.78
C GLN A 222 11.38 4.19 -5.70
N VAL A 223 12.12 3.08 -5.77
CA VAL A 223 11.69 1.90 -6.52
C VAL A 223 10.77 1.07 -5.62
N SER A 224 9.49 0.98 -5.98
CA SER A 224 8.48 0.23 -5.24
C SER A 224 7.79 -0.83 -6.10
N GLY A 225 6.95 -1.66 -5.48
CA GLY A 225 6.20 -2.72 -6.15
C GLY A 225 6.75 -4.13 -5.87
N PRO A 226 6.19 -5.19 -6.51
CA PRO A 226 6.65 -6.56 -6.36
C PRO A 226 8.11 -6.75 -6.76
N LYS A 227 8.81 -7.73 -6.16
CA LYS A 227 10.26 -7.96 -6.30
C LYS A 227 10.75 -7.94 -7.76
N GLN A 228 10.10 -8.70 -8.65
CA GLN A 228 10.48 -8.78 -10.07
C GLN A 228 10.34 -7.43 -10.78
N SER A 229 9.25 -6.69 -10.49
CA SER A 229 8.99 -5.37 -11.03
C SER A 229 10.00 -4.33 -10.54
N ARG A 230 10.43 -4.43 -9.27
CA ARG A 230 11.45 -3.55 -8.68
C ARG A 230 12.78 -3.66 -9.41
N LEU A 231 13.30 -4.87 -9.61
CA LEU A 231 14.59 -5.10 -10.27
C LEU A 231 14.61 -4.56 -11.70
N SER A 232 13.56 -4.87 -12.48
CA SER A 232 13.44 -4.36 -13.85
C SER A 232 13.38 -2.84 -13.91
N ALA A 233 12.64 -2.20 -12.99
CA ALA A 233 12.56 -0.75 -12.93
C ALA A 233 13.88 -0.12 -12.50
N TYR A 234 14.54 -0.67 -11.47
CA TYR A 234 15.83 -0.22 -11.01
C TYR A 234 16.85 -0.15 -12.15
N ASN A 235 17.03 -1.24 -12.89
CA ASN A 235 18.00 -1.29 -13.99
C ASN A 235 17.74 -0.20 -15.05
N ARG A 236 16.47 -0.05 -15.48
CA ARG A 236 16.10 0.97 -16.47
C ARG A 236 16.32 2.40 -15.96
N ILE A 237 16.06 2.65 -14.69
CA ILE A 237 16.25 3.98 -14.09
C ILE A 237 17.74 4.30 -14.01
N ILE A 238 18.58 3.34 -13.60
CA ILE A 238 20.02 3.52 -13.52
C ILE A 238 20.62 3.89 -14.88
N GLU A 239 20.23 3.20 -15.96
CA GLU A 239 20.67 3.49 -17.32
C GLU A 239 20.41 4.96 -17.72
N GLN A 240 19.28 5.54 -17.30
CA GLN A 240 18.92 6.92 -17.61
C GLN A 240 19.60 7.93 -16.67
N ILE A 241 19.74 7.60 -15.40
CA ILE A 241 20.37 8.47 -14.39
C ILE A 241 21.86 8.65 -14.67
N GLU A 242 22.51 7.67 -15.28
CA GLU A 242 23.94 7.74 -15.56
C GLU A 242 24.33 8.95 -16.43
N SER A 243 23.42 9.42 -17.28
CA SER A 243 23.65 10.60 -18.12
C SER A 243 23.66 11.94 -17.36
N ILE A 244 23.09 12.00 -16.16
CA ILE A 244 22.95 13.22 -15.34
C ILE A 244 23.69 13.14 -13.99
N LYS A 245 24.52 12.13 -13.81
CA LYS A 245 25.17 11.77 -12.54
C LYS A 245 26.01 12.87 -11.91
N ASP A 246 26.62 13.73 -12.72
CA ASP A 246 27.53 14.77 -12.26
C ASP A 246 26.82 16.08 -11.88
N GLU A 247 25.56 16.24 -12.28
CA GLU A 247 24.76 17.46 -12.09
C GLU A 247 23.96 17.48 -10.80
N TYR A 248 23.62 16.29 -10.27
CA TYR A 248 22.66 16.14 -9.17
C TYR A 248 23.21 15.28 -8.03
N ASN A 249 22.69 15.52 -6.81
CA ASN A 249 22.76 14.52 -5.74
C ASN A 249 21.72 13.44 -6.02
N ILE A 250 22.12 12.22 -6.24
CA ILE A 250 21.23 11.12 -6.58
C ILE A 250 21.17 10.12 -5.43
N ILE A 251 19.96 9.84 -4.94
CA ILE A 251 19.70 8.91 -3.84
C ILE A 251 18.64 7.92 -4.30
N ILE A 252 18.91 6.62 -4.14
CA ILE A 252 18.04 5.56 -4.65
C ILE A 252 17.67 4.60 -3.54
N SER A 253 16.37 4.37 -3.34
CA SER A 253 15.85 3.25 -2.54
C SER A 253 15.38 2.13 -3.46
N LYS A 254 15.94 0.93 -3.31
CA LYS A 254 15.54 -0.27 -4.06
C LYS A 254 14.18 -0.81 -3.63
N GLY A 255 13.67 -0.35 -2.48
CA GLY A 255 12.34 -0.69 -1.97
C GLY A 255 12.22 -2.13 -1.47
N ASP A 256 13.32 -2.78 -1.06
CA ASP A 256 13.30 -4.11 -0.46
C ASP A 256 13.00 -4.03 1.04
N PRO A 257 11.80 -4.46 1.51
CA PRO A 257 11.41 -4.33 2.91
C PRO A 257 12.27 -5.17 3.87
N ASN A 258 12.99 -6.17 3.35
CA ASN A 258 13.92 -7.02 4.12
C ASN A 258 15.36 -6.51 4.05
N GLY A 259 15.60 -5.45 3.29
CA GLY A 259 16.92 -4.87 3.11
C GLY A 259 17.32 -3.92 4.24
N GLU A 260 18.61 -3.67 4.34
CA GLU A 260 19.16 -2.74 5.31
C GLU A 260 18.89 -1.28 4.91
N SER A 261 18.65 -0.43 5.92
CA SER A 261 18.51 1.02 5.75
C SER A 261 19.87 1.75 5.91
N ILE A 262 20.94 1.10 5.47
CA ILE A 262 22.30 1.63 5.50
C ILE A 262 22.66 2.17 4.12
N PRO A 263 23.09 3.44 4.00
CA PRO A 263 23.48 4.02 2.72
C PRO A 263 24.77 3.38 2.19
N LYS A 264 24.76 3.00 0.92
CA LYS A 264 25.94 2.47 0.21
C LYS A 264 26.27 3.39 -0.96
N LYS A 265 27.47 3.99 -0.95
CA LYS A 265 27.94 4.79 -2.09
C LYS A 265 28.22 3.86 -3.27
N LYS A 266 27.63 4.18 -4.42
CA LYS A 266 27.80 3.47 -5.69
C LYS A 266 28.26 4.44 -6.78
N GLY A 267 29.57 4.68 -6.85
CA GLY A 267 30.12 5.67 -7.75
C GLY A 267 29.53 7.07 -7.48
N TYR A 268 28.60 7.50 -8.31
CA TYR A 268 28.05 8.86 -8.30
C TYR A 268 26.76 9.02 -7.48
N TRP A 269 26.09 7.91 -7.08
CA TRP A 269 24.87 7.97 -6.28
C TRP A 269 25.02 7.21 -4.97
N THR A 270 24.08 7.47 -4.07
CA THR A 270 23.93 6.72 -2.82
C THR A 270 22.68 5.84 -2.91
N GLU A 271 22.80 4.56 -2.56
CA GLU A 271 21.67 3.65 -2.58
C GLU A 271 21.39 3.02 -1.24
N PHE A 272 20.12 2.69 -1.03
CA PHE A 272 19.60 1.90 0.07
C PHE A 272 18.90 0.67 -0.47
N GLU A 273 19.01 -0.46 0.21
CA GLU A 273 18.13 -1.60 -0.04
C GLU A 273 16.69 -1.23 0.38
N TRP A 274 16.54 -0.63 1.55
CA TRP A 274 15.30 -0.11 2.09
C TRP A 274 15.50 1.28 2.68
N CYS A 275 14.62 2.22 2.35
CA CYS A 275 14.59 3.56 2.95
C CYS A 275 13.20 3.85 3.52
N PRO A 276 13.00 3.76 4.84
CA PRO A 276 11.70 3.98 5.47
C PRO A 276 11.39 5.45 5.76
N TRP A 277 12.29 6.38 5.41
CA TRP A 277 12.22 7.77 5.85
C TRP A 277 11.45 8.64 4.89
N ARG A 278 10.38 9.25 5.38
CA ARG A 278 9.59 10.25 4.64
C ARG A 278 10.41 11.51 4.36
N GLU A 279 11.35 11.82 5.24
CA GLU A 279 12.27 12.94 5.13
C GLU A 279 13.06 12.92 3.81
N MET A 280 13.29 11.76 3.20
CA MET A 280 13.93 11.64 1.89
C MET A 280 13.12 12.34 0.79
N PHE A 281 11.79 12.27 0.85
CA PHE A 281 10.93 13.03 -0.05
C PHE A 281 11.05 14.52 0.20
N ASP A 282 11.13 14.91 1.47
CA ASP A 282 11.13 16.31 1.86
C ASP A 282 12.45 17.02 1.52
N ILE A 283 13.61 16.37 1.70
CA ILE A 283 14.93 16.94 1.35
C ILE A 283 15.20 16.97 -0.15
N SER A 284 14.39 16.30 -0.97
CA SER A 284 14.61 16.19 -2.41
C SER A 284 13.90 17.30 -3.17
N ASP A 285 14.54 17.82 -4.22
CA ASP A 285 13.99 18.81 -5.13
C ASP A 285 13.06 18.14 -6.17
N CYS A 286 13.37 16.90 -6.53
CA CYS A 286 12.55 16.08 -7.43
C CYS A 286 12.52 14.63 -6.96
N VAL A 287 11.39 13.96 -7.15
CA VAL A 287 11.22 12.55 -6.74
C VAL A 287 10.79 11.70 -7.93
N ILE A 288 11.45 10.54 -8.11
CA ILE A 288 11.07 9.54 -9.12
C ILE A 288 10.42 8.37 -8.39
N ILE A 289 9.14 8.10 -8.70
CA ILE A 289 8.33 7.06 -8.05
C ILE A 289 7.64 6.14 -9.05
N ARG A 290 7.16 5.00 -8.55
CA ARG A 290 6.45 3.98 -9.35
C ARG A 290 4.92 4.15 -9.35
N GLY A 291 4.39 5.22 -8.76
CA GLY A 291 2.96 5.50 -8.75
C GLY A 291 2.15 4.69 -7.73
N GLY A 292 2.80 4.04 -6.75
CA GLY A 292 2.08 3.44 -5.62
C GLY A 292 1.40 4.51 -4.77
N HIS A 293 0.18 4.23 -4.32
CA HIS A 293 -0.69 5.18 -3.62
C HIS A 293 0.01 5.91 -2.45
N SER A 294 0.78 5.20 -1.61
CA SER A 294 1.52 5.81 -0.50
C SER A 294 2.64 6.75 -0.97
N SER A 295 3.31 6.43 -2.09
CA SER A 295 4.36 7.29 -2.66
C SER A 295 3.77 8.56 -3.27
N ILE A 296 2.65 8.45 -3.98
CA ILE A 296 1.90 9.60 -4.49
C ILE A 296 1.43 10.48 -3.33
N GLY A 297 0.89 9.87 -2.28
CA GLY A 297 0.47 10.59 -1.07
C GLY A 297 1.59 11.41 -0.44
N ASN A 298 2.82 10.88 -0.37
CA ASN A 298 3.97 11.63 0.10
C ASN A 298 4.32 12.80 -0.81
N VAL A 299 4.35 12.57 -2.12
CA VAL A 299 4.65 13.61 -3.11
C VAL A 299 3.63 14.76 -3.04
N VAL A 300 2.34 14.42 -3.05
CA VAL A 300 1.26 15.42 -3.01
C VAL A 300 1.25 16.18 -1.70
N SER A 301 1.35 15.48 -0.56
CA SER A 301 1.30 16.13 0.77
C SER A 301 2.51 17.02 1.07
N LEU A 302 3.63 16.81 0.38
CA LEU A 302 4.85 17.62 0.51
C LEU A 302 5.02 18.63 -0.64
N GLY A 303 4.12 18.65 -1.62
CA GLY A 303 4.20 19.54 -2.78
C GLY A 303 5.45 19.32 -3.65
N LYS A 304 5.93 18.06 -3.77
CA LYS A 304 7.18 17.77 -4.46
C LYS A 304 7.00 17.54 -5.96
N PRO A 305 7.80 18.19 -6.82
CA PRO A 305 7.91 17.82 -8.22
C PRO A 305 8.26 16.33 -8.36
N SER A 306 7.59 15.64 -9.29
CA SER A 306 7.80 14.20 -9.40
C SER A 306 7.68 13.66 -10.82
N ILE A 307 8.46 12.60 -11.09
CA ILE A 307 8.32 11.74 -12.27
C ILE A 307 7.71 10.42 -11.84
N ILE A 308 6.58 10.07 -12.42
CA ILE A 308 5.85 8.83 -12.10
C ILE A 308 6.06 7.80 -13.20
N ILE A 309 6.63 6.65 -12.86
CA ILE A 309 6.87 5.52 -13.76
C ILE A 309 5.91 4.37 -13.34
N PRO A 310 4.71 4.27 -13.92
CA PRO A 310 3.71 3.31 -13.46
C PRO A 310 4.11 1.85 -13.72
N ILE A 311 3.53 0.95 -12.92
CA ILE A 311 3.67 -0.50 -13.12
C ILE A 311 2.62 -0.92 -14.14
N LYS A 312 3.07 -1.49 -15.27
CA LYS A 312 2.17 -1.95 -16.34
C LYS A 312 1.25 -3.08 -15.83
N GLY A 313 -0.05 -2.96 -16.10
CA GLY A 313 -1.06 -3.95 -15.74
C GLY A 313 -1.50 -3.93 -14.28
N GLN A 314 -1.11 -2.94 -13.52
CA GLN A 314 -1.67 -2.69 -12.19
C GLN A 314 -3.06 -2.07 -12.31
N SER A 315 -3.99 -2.42 -11.42
CA SER A 315 -5.38 -1.95 -11.44
C SER A 315 -5.63 -0.68 -10.64
N GLU A 316 -4.57 -0.09 -10.10
CA GLU A 316 -4.58 1.19 -9.38
C GLU A 316 -4.18 2.36 -10.29
#